data_58a003ef371d4c9bc987178bd5a8ac24
#
_entry.id   58a003ef371d4c9bc987178bd5a8ac24
#
_cell.length_a   1.000
_cell.length_b   1.000
_cell.length_c   1.000
_cell.angle_alpha   90.00
_cell.angle_beta   90.00
_cell.angle_gamma   90.00
#
_symmetry.space_group_name_H-M   'P 1'
#
loop_
_entity.id
_entity.type
_entity.pdbx_description
1 polymer ?
#
loop_
_entity_poly.entity_id
_entity_poly.type
_entity_poly.pdbx_seq_one_letter_code
_entity_poly.pdbx_strand_id
1 'polypeptide(L)' 'MLEYRAYIVSDEDHFLGCMPLTCANDATAVAAAKRLVDGHDIELWQARRMVTRLAHKADPNGAE' A
#
# COMPACT_ATOMS: atom_id res chain seq x y z
N MET A 1 -16.27 -8.20 6.59
CA MET A 1 -14.94 -7.85 6.06
C MET A 1 -15.08 -6.80 4.99
N LEU A 2 -14.08 -5.97 4.89
CA LEU A 2 -14.07 -4.89 3.91
C LEU A 2 -13.11 -5.20 2.79
N GLU A 3 -13.41 -4.71 1.61
CA GLU A 3 -12.56 -4.93 0.47
C GLU A 3 -11.68 -3.73 0.25
N TYR A 4 -10.39 -3.98 0.15
CA TYR A 4 -9.40 -2.93 -0.08
C TYR A 4 -8.63 -3.24 -1.35
N ARG A 5 -8.00 -2.24 -1.90
CA ARG A 5 -7.12 -2.42 -3.05
C ARG A 5 -5.80 -1.74 -2.78
N ALA A 6 -4.74 -2.50 -2.97
CA ALA A 6 -3.39 -1.99 -2.81
C ALA A 6 -2.81 -1.80 -4.20
N TYR A 7 -2.65 -0.54 -4.61
CA TYR A 7 -2.09 -0.24 -5.92
C TYR A 7 -0.58 -0.11 -5.79
N ILE A 8 0.14 -0.81 -6.64
CA ILE A 8 1.60 -0.78 -6.65
C ILE A 8 2.01 0.34 -7.58
N VAL A 9 2.76 1.31 -7.06
CA VAL A 9 3.09 2.52 -7.78
C VAL A 9 4.60 2.63 -7.96
N SER A 10 5.04 2.93 -9.17
CA SER A 10 6.46 3.09 -9.43
C SER A 10 6.95 4.46 -8.97
N ASP A 11 8.25 4.67 -9.05
CA ASP A 11 8.83 5.94 -8.69
C ASP A 11 8.34 7.08 -9.56
N GLU A 12 7.82 6.76 -10.73
CA GLU A 12 7.30 7.77 -11.64
C GLU A 12 5.80 7.91 -11.53
N ASP A 13 5.23 7.41 -10.43
CA ASP A 13 3.80 7.48 -10.20
C ASP A 13 2.97 6.70 -11.20
N HIS A 14 3.55 5.69 -11.81
CA HIS A 14 2.78 4.81 -12.69
C HIS A 14 2.28 3.63 -11.88
N PHE A 15 1.03 3.26 -12.09
CA PHE A 15 0.48 2.10 -11.44
C PHE A 15 1.00 0.86 -12.13
N LEU A 16 1.68 0.00 -11.37
CA LEU A 16 2.24 -1.23 -11.89
C LEU A 16 1.32 -2.41 -11.71
N GLY A 17 0.41 -2.33 -10.77
CA GLY A 17 -0.52 -3.42 -10.51
C GLY A 17 -1.42 -3.10 -9.36
N CYS A 18 -2.31 -4.04 -9.06
CA CYS A 18 -3.26 -3.87 -7.99
C CYS A 18 -3.46 -5.22 -7.31
N MET A 19 -3.43 -5.22 -5.98
CA MET A 19 -3.64 -6.42 -5.21
C MET A 19 -4.88 -6.23 -4.35
N PRO A 20 -5.91 -7.04 -4.54
CA PRO A 20 -7.10 -6.92 -3.70
C PRO A 20 -6.85 -7.52 -2.33
N LEU A 21 -7.36 -6.88 -1.31
CA LEU A 21 -7.23 -7.35 0.06
C LEU A 21 -8.59 -7.35 0.71
N THR A 22 -8.85 -8.33 1.56
CA THR A 22 -10.08 -8.39 2.33
C THR A 22 -9.67 -8.37 3.79
N CYS A 23 -10.03 -7.32 4.50
CA CYS A 23 -9.58 -7.12 5.86
C CYS A 23 -10.71 -6.61 6.73
N ALA A 24 -10.56 -6.79 8.02
CA ALA A 24 -11.61 -6.41 8.96
C ALA A 24 -11.70 -4.91 9.15
N ASN A 25 -10.57 -4.22 9.07
CA ASN A 25 -10.56 -2.77 9.28
C ASN A 25 -9.32 -2.18 8.64
N ASP A 26 -9.21 -0.86 8.71
CA ASP A 26 -8.10 -0.14 8.08
C ASP A 26 -6.76 -0.57 8.66
N ALA A 27 -6.67 -0.75 9.97
CA ALA A 27 -5.41 -1.09 10.60
C ALA A 27 -4.88 -2.42 10.07
N THR A 28 -5.75 -3.41 9.93
CA THR A 28 -5.37 -4.70 9.39
C THR A 28 -4.96 -4.57 7.94
N ALA A 29 -5.69 -3.76 7.18
CA ALA A 29 -5.38 -3.55 5.76
C ALA A 29 -4.03 -2.85 5.60
N VAL A 30 -3.73 -1.87 6.44
CA VAL A 30 -2.46 -1.19 6.38
C VAL A 30 -1.32 -2.16 6.71
N ALA A 31 -1.50 -3.01 7.70
CA ALA A 31 -0.48 -3.99 8.04
C ALA A 31 -0.24 -4.95 6.89
N ALA A 32 -1.30 -5.36 6.21
CA ALA A 32 -1.15 -6.25 5.05
C ALA A 32 -0.45 -5.53 3.90
N ALA A 33 -0.81 -4.26 3.67
CA ALA A 33 -0.22 -3.50 2.58
C ALA A 33 1.27 -3.26 2.82
N LYS A 34 1.68 -3.10 4.06
CA LYS A 34 3.10 -2.91 4.36
C LYS A 34 3.95 -4.07 3.88
N ARG A 35 3.39 -5.25 3.84
CA ARG A 35 4.13 -6.42 3.37
C ARG A 35 4.33 -6.40 1.88
N LEU A 36 3.56 -5.58 1.17
CA LEU A 36 3.65 -5.51 -0.27
C LEU A 36 4.65 -4.44 -0.71
N VAL A 37 5.11 -3.60 0.23
CA VAL A 37 6.06 -2.57 -0.09
C VAL A 37 7.43 -3.24 -0.26
N ASP A 38 7.84 -3.43 -1.52
CA ASP A 38 9.07 -4.11 -1.79
C ASP A 38 9.65 -3.45 -3.02
N GLY A 39 10.25 -2.31 -2.84
CA GLY A 39 10.84 -1.57 -3.94
C GLY A 39 9.86 -0.68 -4.67
N HIS A 40 8.60 -0.61 -4.23
CA HIS A 40 7.59 0.21 -4.87
C HIS A 40 6.69 0.82 -3.81
N ASP A 41 6.12 1.95 -4.11
CA ASP A 41 5.14 2.58 -3.22
C ASP A 41 3.83 1.83 -3.34
N ILE A 42 3.04 1.89 -2.29
CA ILE A 42 1.72 1.25 -2.29
C ILE A 42 0.68 2.30 -1.89
N GLU A 43 -0.39 2.39 -2.66
CA GLU A 43 -1.53 3.22 -2.28
C GLU A 43 -2.65 2.27 -1.87
N LEU A 44 -3.13 2.40 -0.65
CA LEU A 44 -4.18 1.53 -0.13
C LEU A 44 -5.51 2.26 -0.20
N TRP A 45 -6.46 1.68 -0.88
CA TRP A 45 -7.78 2.27 -1.07
C TRP A 45 -8.86 1.34 -0.56
N GLN A 46 -9.93 1.93 -0.06
CA GLN A 46 -11.13 1.20 0.30
C GLN A 46 -12.27 1.92 -0.42
N ALA A 47 -12.81 1.31 -1.45
CA ALA A 47 -13.81 1.91 -2.31
C ALA A 47 -13.23 3.19 -2.93
N ARG A 48 -13.81 4.34 -2.65
CA ARG A 48 -13.33 5.59 -3.20
C ARG A 48 -12.43 6.36 -2.24
N ARG A 49 -12.14 5.77 -1.10
CA ARG A 49 -11.42 6.47 -0.06
C ARG A 49 -9.98 5.97 -0.01
N MET A 50 -9.04 6.87 -0.10
CA MET A 50 -7.64 6.51 0.05
C MET A 50 -7.35 6.39 1.54
N VAL A 51 -6.96 5.19 1.96
CA VAL A 51 -6.68 4.93 3.36
C VAL A 51 -5.30 5.49 3.72
N THR A 52 -4.31 5.17 2.92
CA THR A 52 -2.95 5.63 3.19
C THR A 52 -2.08 5.36 1.98
N ARG A 53 -0.92 6.00 1.96
CA ARG A 53 0.11 5.73 0.95
C ARG A 53 1.38 5.33 1.68
N LEU A 54 1.94 4.21 1.32
CA LEU A 54 3.14 3.67 1.94
C LEU A 54 4.30 3.80 0.99
N ALA A 55 5.33 4.52 1.39
CA ALA A 55 6.50 4.72 0.55
C ALA A 55 7.49 3.60 0.77
N HIS A 56 8.04 3.07 -0.32
CA HIS A 56 9.02 2.03 -0.20
C HIS A 56 10.37 2.56 0.28
N LYS A 57 10.63 3.88 0.07
CA LYS A 57 11.82 4.47 0.47
C LYS A 57 11.81 4.65 1.91
N ALA A 58 12.23 3.77 2.61
CA ALA A 58 12.14 3.82 3.93
C ALA A 58 13.00 4.77 4.49
N ASP A 59 13.72 4.62 5.29
CA ASP A 59 14.46 5.53 5.84
C ASP A 59 15.71 5.69 5.27
N PRO A 60 16.10 6.77 5.20
CA PRO A 60 17.31 7.09 4.66
C PRO A 60 18.37 6.51 5.49
N ASN A 61 18.15 6.11 6.41
CA ASN A 61 19.12 5.55 7.10
C ASN A 61 18.91 4.33 7.25
N GLY A 62 18.44 4.34 6.87
CA GLY A 62 18.25 3.45 6.87
C GLY A 62 18.02 2.77 7.22
N ALA A 63 17.98 3.09 7.37
CA ALA A 63 17.89 2.51 7.61
C ALA A 63 18.03 2.00 7.79
N GLU A 64 18.20 2.26 7.89
CA GLU A 64 18.52 1.86 8.07
C GLU A 64 18.68 1.49 8.23
#